data_d25fe999ae5d2b2899ec6dff4b35985f
#
_entry.id   d25fe999ae5d2b2899ec6dff4b35985f
#
_cell.length_a   1.000
_cell.length_b   1.000
_cell.length_c   1.000
_cell.angle_alpha   90.00
_cell.angle_beta   90.00
_cell.angle_gamma   90.00
#
_symmetry.space_group_name_H-M   'P 1'
#
loop_
_entity.id
_entity.type
_entity.pdbx_description
1 polymer ?
#
loop_
_entity_poly.entity_id
_entity_poly.type
_entity_poly.pdbx_seq_one_letter_code
_entity_poly.pdbx_strand_id
1 'polypeptide(L)'
;MVGVLEHDAMKDVFASEGGDFHDLAHGGAVTGDDRLASRHRGPGDLLFSHATHDKAAELWDRCRVPPEIVTIETPELGDRSYVVIAGDHAVVVDPQRDIDRVLEVLSGRRSTLSHVLETHIHNDYVSGGPELCRLTGAAHVIPAGEPVAYARQAIGDGESIAAGGVTIRARHTPGHTATHMTYLLEDGGRPVAAFTGGSMLLGSVGRTDLAGTWATDHLSHLQHRSARRLSDELPDDAAILPTHGFGSLCSAGFPVGAAHTADARHQRAENPALLMDEDAFVTRLVSGLDAFPRYYAYIAPRNREGAASVDLSLPFRSDARELVDRVSAGEWVVDLRERRAFAARHLPGTLAFELSDPLTTYLGWLLPWGSPVSLIGATPADLATARRALARIGIETIAACGIVEAGNGGGDPWTGLPTASYPLVGFSELRGYNGAPGEEVVDVRLRGEWNDGHLPGARHIPLHELPDRIDEVPPGRVWVHCAAGYRAAVAGSLLARAGRDVMVVSDPIENAIACGLELVAD
;
A
#
# COMPACT_ATOMS: atom_id res chain seq x y z
N MET A 1 -16.90 1.88 18.70
CA MET A 1 -17.38 3.27 18.85
C MET A 1 -16.69 4.25 17.87
N VAL A 2 -15.55 3.89 17.28
CA VAL A 2 -14.84 4.71 16.28
C VAL A 2 -15.58 4.75 14.94
N GLY A 3 -16.22 3.67 14.53
CA GLY A 3 -16.90 3.60 13.22
C GLY A 3 -18.19 4.43 13.08
N VAL A 4 -18.75 4.97 14.16
CA VAL A 4 -20.00 5.76 14.10
C VAL A 4 -19.73 7.24 13.83
N LEU A 5 -18.57 7.76 14.24
CA LEU A 5 -18.21 9.17 14.01
C LEU A 5 -17.71 9.41 12.57
N GLU A 6 -17.08 8.41 11.93
CA GLU A 6 -16.67 8.50 10.51
C GLU A 6 -17.87 8.45 9.56
N HIS A 7 -18.92 7.73 9.92
CA HIS A 7 -20.13 7.58 9.11
C HIS A 7 -20.90 8.91 8.91
N ASP A 8 -20.89 9.80 9.90
CA ASP A 8 -21.61 11.08 9.80
C ASP A 8 -20.78 12.16 9.08
N ALA A 9 -19.46 12.19 9.25
CA ALA A 9 -18.60 13.13 8.55
C ALA A 9 -18.53 12.86 7.02
N MET A 10 -18.60 11.59 6.59
CA MET A 10 -18.62 11.24 5.17
C MET A 10 -19.98 11.43 4.50
N LYS A 11 -21.09 11.35 5.23
CA LYS A 11 -22.42 11.66 4.68
C LYS A 11 -22.52 13.11 4.20
N ASP A 12 -21.85 14.03 4.88
CA ASP A 12 -21.86 15.44 4.49
C ASP A 12 -21.07 15.69 3.18
N VAL A 13 -20.04 14.89 2.89
CA VAL A 13 -19.31 14.96 1.62
C VAL A 13 -20.19 14.51 0.45
N PHE A 14 -20.99 13.44 0.63
CA PHE A 14 -21.91 12.96 -0.41
C PHE A 14 -23.16 13.84 -0.57
N ALA A 15 -23.58 14.54 0.48
CA ALA A 15 -24.72 15.46 0.41
C ALA A 15 -24.42 16.75 -0.37
N SER A 16 -23.15 17.15 -0.49
CA SER A 16 -22.72 18.33 -1.24
C SER A 16 -22.59 18.11 -2.75
N GLU A 17 -22.54 16.87 -3.21
CA GLU A 17 -22.41 16.53 -4.65
C GLU A 17 -23.76 16.29 -5.38
N GLY A 18 -24.90 16.35 -4.67
CA GLY A 18 -26.26 16.21 -5.23
C GLY A 18 -26.86 17.49 -5.82
N GLY A 19 -26.06 18.52 -6.09
CA GLY A 19 -26.49 19.78 -6.69
C GLY A 19 -26.43 19.74 -8.21
N ASP A 20 -27.57 19.85 -8.85
CA ASP A 20 -27.82 19.88 -10.27
C ASP A 20 -26.84 20.78 -11.04
N PHE A 21 -26.12 20.21 -11.99
CA PHE A 21 -25.44 20.93 -13.07
C PHE A 21 -26.46 21.36 -14.13
N HIS A 22 -27.14 22.48 -13.93
CA HIS A 22 -27.78 23.22 -15.01
C HIS A 22 -27.55 24.74 -14.87
N ASP A 23 -27.01 25.29 -15.94
CA ASP A 23 -27.06 26.69 -16.39
C ASP A 23 -26.55 27.82 -15.49
N LEU A 24 -25.39 28.35 -15.83
CA LEU A 24 -25.11 29.79 -15.79
C LEU A 24 -24.22 30.20 -16.98
N ALA A 25 -24.83 30.32 -18.13
CA ALA A 25 -24.35 31.18 -19.23
C ALA A 25 -25.34 32.33 -19.32
N HIS A 26 -24.94 33.52 -18.92
CA HIS A 26 -25.37 34.85 -19.42
C HIS A 26 -24.71 35.93 -18.58
N GLY A 27 -23.77 36.72 -19.13
CA GLY A 27 -24.08 37.95 -19.83
C GLY A 27 -24.17 39.14 -18.86
N GLY A 28 -23.13 39.97 -18.76
CA GLY A 28 -23.16 41.24 -18.07
C GLY A 28 -22.07 42.17 -18.59
N ALA A 29 -22.32 42.84 -19.72
CA ALA A 29 -21.52 43.95 -20.19
C ALA A 29 -21.76 45.17 -19.28
N VAL A 30 -20.68 45.80 -18.81
CA VAL A 30 -20.73 47.17 -18.27
C VAL A 30 -19.83 48.04 -19.10
N THR A 31 -20.50 48.93 -19.81
CA THR A 31 -19.94 50.12 -20.51
C THR A 31 -19.59 51.19 -19.50
N GLY A 32 -18.43 51.81 -19.66
CA GLY A 32 -18.01 52.99 -18.93
C GLY A 32 -16.97 53.75 -19.74
N ASP A 33 -17.46 54.71 -20.47
CA ASP A 33 -16.74 55.77 -21.22
C ASP A 33 -15.98 56.63 -20.21
N ASP A 34 -14.72 57.02 -20.53
CA ASP A 34 -14.30 58.40 -20.36
C ASP A 34 -13.00 58.70 -21.12
N ARG A 35 -13.13 59.75 -21.91
CA ARG A 35 -12.12 60.41 -22.76
C ARG A 35 -11.19 61.25 -21.88
N LEU A 36 -9.93 61.39 -22.31
CA LEU A 36 -9.25 62.67 -22.53
C LEU A 36 -7.75 62.46 -22.88
N ALA A 37 -7.46 62.72 -24.07
CA ALA A 37 -6.66 63.78 -24.67
C ALA A 37 -5.13 63.65 -24.65
N SER A 38 -4.61 63.33 -25.78
CA SER A 38 -3.73 64.11 -26.70
C SER A 38 -2.25 64.34 -26.33
N ARG A 39 -1.45 63.96 -27.36
CA ARG A 39 -0.20 64.58 -27.87
C ARG A 39 1.13 64.21 -27.18
N HIS A 40 2.00 63.40 -27.81
CA HIS A 40 3.07 63.88 -28.71
C HIS A 40 3.75 62.74 -29.45
N ARG A 41 3.90 62.89 -30.75
CA ARG A 41 4.72 62.02 -31.61
C ARG A 41 6.17 62.50 -31.57
N GLY A 42 7.12 61.55 -31.44
CA GLY A 42 8.52 61.71 -31.81
C GLY A 42 8.98 60.37 -32.46
N PRO A 43 9.74 60.40 -33.57
CA PRO A 43 10.00 59.26 -34.42
C PRO A 43 11.19 58.43 -33.90
N GLY A 44 10.98 57.16 -33.76
CA GLY A 44 12.01 56.18 -33.40
C GLY A 44 11.43 54.77 -33.33
N ASP A 45 10.74 54.31 -34.37
CA ASP A 45 10.30 52.95 -34.53
C ASP A 45 11.52 52.03 -34.71
N LEU A 46 12.02 51.48 -33.62
CA LEU A 46 12.79 50.25 -33.65
C LEU A 46 11.79 49.10 -33.71
N LEU A 47 11.59 48.59 -34.92
CA LEU A 47 10.96 47.30 -35.19
C LEU A 47 11.74 46.19 -34.46
N PHE A 48 11.43 45.94 -33.18
CA PHE A 48 11.75 44.68 -32.57
C PHE A 48 10.74 43.66 -33.10
N SER A 49 11.22 42.89 -34.08
CA SER A 49 10.43 41.87 -34.74
C SER A 49 10.00 40.77 -33.73
N HIS A 50 8.75 40.32 -33.82
CA HIS A 50 8.23 39.14 -33.10
C HIS A 50 9.08 37.87 -33.29
N ALA A 51 9.96 37.85 -34.32
CA ALA A 51 10.89 36.74 -34.60
C ALA A 51 11.99 36.51 -33.55
N THR A 52 12.24 37.46 -32.64
CA THR A 52 13.24 37.27 -31.56
C THR A 52 12.66 36.60 -30.32
N HIS A 53 11.37 36.71 -30.09
CA HIS A 53 10.70 36.01 -28.98
C HIS A 53 10.55 34.50 -29.25
N ASP A 54 10.20 34.11 -30.46
CA ASP A 54 10.07 32.71 -30.85
C ASP A 54 11.41 31.96 -30.80
N LYS A 55 12.49 32.58 -31.28
CA LYS A 55 13.82 31.95 -31.20
C LYS A 55 14.39 31.84 -29.79
N ALA A 56 14.05 32.76 -28.89
CA ALA A 56 14.44 32.66 -27.50
C ALA A 56 13.65 31.55 -26.80
N ALA A 57 12.37 31.42 -27.08
CA ALA A 57 11.52 30.33 -26.58
C ALA A 57 11.99 28.96 -27.10
N GLU A 58 12.32 28.83 -28.39
CA GLU A 58 12.88 27.61 -28.98
C GLU A 58 14.27 27.24 -28.42
N LEU A 59 15.12 28.23 -28.09
CA LEU A 59 16.41 28.02 -27.45
C LEU A 59 16.25 27.61 -25.97
N TRP A 60 15.30 28.19 -25.26
CA TRP A 60 14.95 27.78 -23.89
C TRP A 60 14.43 26.34 -23.84
N ASP A 61 13.57 25.96 -24.78
CA ASP A 61 13.03 24.62 -24.89
C ASP A 61 14.11 23.57 -25.22
N ARG A 62 15.11 23.93 -26.02
CA ARG A 62 16.25 23.03 -26.36
C ARG A 62 17.27 22.83 -25.23
N CYS A 63 17.32 23.74 -24.27
CA CYS A 63 18.24 23.64 -23.11
C CYS A 63 17.57 23.11 -21.85
N ARG A 64 16.27 22.83 -21.88
CA ARG A 64 15.50 22.36 -20.74
C ARG A 64 15.80 20.90 -20.47
N VAL A 65 16.29 20.61 -19.28
CA VAL A 65 16.43 19.23 -18.82
C VAL A 65 15.03 18.73 -18.45
N PRO A 66 14.56 17.63 -19.05
CA PRO A 66 13.26 17.08 -18.68
C PRO A 66 13.26 16.66 -17.21
N PRO A 67 12.08 16.65 -16.55
CA PRO A 67 11.99 16.19 -15.17
C PRO A 67 12.39 14.72 -15.06
N GLU A 68 13.21 14.41 -14.04
CA GLU A 68 13.52 13.02 -13.66
C GLU A 68 12.49 12.54 -12.65
N ILE A 69 11.98 11.32 -12.81
CA ILE A 69 11.10 10.68 -11.84
C ILE A 69 11.85 9.51 -11.23
N VAL A 70 12.13 9.58 -9.93
CA VAL A 70 12.74 8.51 -9.17
C VAL A 70 11.65 7.75 -8.43
N THR A 71 11.53 6.44 -8.69
CA THR A 71 10.60 5.54 -8.01
C THR A 71 11.26 4.93 -6.77
N ILE A 72 10.57 5.00 -5.65
CA ILE A 72 10.96 4.33 -4.40
C ILE A 72 9.98 3.18 -4.18
N GLU A 73 10.46 1.95 -4.40
CA GLU A 73 9.63 0.74 -4.28
C GLU A 73 9.57 0.25 -2.83
N THR A 74 8.41 -0.30 -2.45
CA THR A 74 8.16 -0.97 -1.17
C THR A 74 7.47 -2.31 -1.45
N PRO A 75 8.24 -3.34 -1.86
CA PRO A 75 7.71 -4.62 -2.32
C PRO A 75 6.82 -5.31 -1.29
N GLU A 76 7.14 -5.22 0.00
CA GLU A 76 6.40 -5.83 1.09
C GLU A 76 4.98 -5.26 1.31
N LEU A 77 4.68 -4.07 0.74
CA LEU A 77 3.34 -3.49 0.69
C LEU A 77 2.74 -3.52 -0.71
N GLY A 78 3.58 -3.77 -1.72
CA GLY A 78 3.21 -3.66 -3.12
C GLY A 78 2.95 -2.22 -3.53
N ASP A 79 3.72 -1.27 -2.97
CA ASP A 79 3.51 0.16 -3.12
C ASP A 79 4.73 0.88 -3.67
N ARG A 80 4.49 2.10 -4.18
CA ARG A 80 5.51 3.01 -4.69
C ARG A 80 5.27 4.44 -4.21
N SER A 81 6.39 5.12 -3.92
CA SER A 81 6.45 6.57 -3.76
C SER A 81 7.28 7.16 -4.91
N TYR A 82 7.09 8.42 -5.24
CA TYR A 82 7.78 9.04 -6.35
C TYR A 82 8.45 10.35 -5.95
N VAL A 83 9.67 10.58 -6.45
CA VAL A 83 10.38 11.85 -6.31
C VAL A 83 10.57 12.43 -7.70
N VAL A 84 9.91 13.56 -7.97
CA VAL A 84 10.05 14.32 -9.21
C VAL A 84 11.15 15.35 -9.00
N ILE A 85 12.21 15.28 -9.80
CA ILE A 85 13.32 16.23 -9.81
C ILE A 85 13.16 17.14 -11.03
N ALA A 86 13.04 18.43 -10.80
CA ALA A 86 12.93 19.46 -11.85
C ALA A 86 13.90 20.60 -11.54
N GLY A 87 15.05 20.61 -12.22
CA GLY A 87 16.14 21.53 -11.90
C GLY A 87 16.71 21.27 -10.51
N ASP A 88 16.72 22.32 -9.68
CA ASP A 88 17.15 22.28 -8.26
C ASP A 88 15.96 22.07 -7.27
N HIS A 89 14.76 21.86 -7.80
CA HIS A 89 13.56 21.59 -7.02
C HIS A 89 13.14 20.12 -7.09
N ALA A 90 12.51 19.66 -6.03
CA ALA A 90 11.88 18.34 -5.98
C ALA A 90 10.46 18.42 -5.44
N VAL A 91 9.64 17.47 -5.90
CA VAL A 91 8.30 17.17 -5.38
C VAL A 91 8.24 15.70 -5.07
N VAL A 92 7.65 15.34 -3.93
CA VAL A 92 7.45 13.95 -3.52
C VAL A 92 5.97 13.61 -3.55
N VAL A 93 5.62 12.43 -4.06
CA VAL A 93 4.25 11.93 -4.10
C VAL A 93 4.16 10.66 -3.26
N ASP A 94 3.20 10.62 -2.35
CA ASP A 94 2.84 9.50 -1.49
C ASP A 94 4.04 8.91 -0.70
N PRO A 95 4.77 9.72 0.09
CA PRO A 95 5.94 9.25 0.82
C PRO A 95 5.53 8.36 2.00
N GLN A 96 6.25 7.25 2.16
CA GLN A 96 6.09 6.39 3.32
C GLN A 96 6.92 6.88 4.52
N ARG A 97 6.65 6.29 5.69
CA ARG A 97 7.17 6.73 6.99
C ARG A 97 8.70 6.72 7.12
N ASP A 98 9.40 5.87 6.40
CA ASP A 98 10.86 5.79 6.38
C ASP A 98 11.44 6.81 5.37
N ILE A 99 11.32 8.07 5.74
CA ILE A 99 11.64 9.24 4.90
C ILE A 99 13.12 9.36 4.53
N ASP A 100 14.01 8.64 5.20
CA ASP A 100 15.44 8.60 4.88
C ASP A 100 15.70 8.18 3.44
N ARG A 101 14.87 7.31 2.84
CA ARG A 101 14.94 6.96 1.42
C ARG A 101 14.69 8.16 0.50
N VAL A 102 13.74 9.02 0.85
CA VAL A 102 13.47 10.26 0.13
C VAL A 102 14.63 11.24 0.31
N LEU A 103 15.11 11.43 1.55
CA LEU A 103 16.22 12.34 1.86
C LEU A 103 17.52 11.92 1.16
N GLU A 104 17.76 10.62 0.98
CA GLU A 104 18.89 10.10 0.22
C GLU A 104 18.80 10.51 -1.27
N VAL A 105 17.63 10.36 -1.90
CA VAL A 105 17.39 10.80 -3.29
C VAL A 105 17.63 12.30 -3.43
N LEU A 106 17.07 13.12 -2.53
CA LEU A 106 17.22 14.58 -2.55
C LEU A 106 18.70 14.99 -2.40
N SER A 107 19.41 14.38 -1.46
CA SER A 107 20.84 14.63 -1.23
C SER A 107 21.69 14.26 -2.45
N GLY A 108 21.43 13.08 -3.04
CA GLY A 108 22.14 12.60 -4.22
C GLY A 108 21.92 13.47 -5.47
N ARG A 109 20.76 14.14 -5.57
CA ARG A 109 20.41 15.06 -6.66
C ARG A 109 20.69 16.54 -6.33
N ARG A 110 21.05 16.85 -5.08
CA ARG A 110 21.23 18.23 -4.58
C ARG A 110 19.99 19.10 -4.80
N SER A 111 18.81 18.51 -4.66
CA SER A 111 17.54 19.17 -4.91
C SER A 111 16.87 19.57 -3.59
N THR A 112 16.20 20.72 -3.61
CA THR A 112 15.41 21.23 -2.49
C THR A 112 13.98 20.76 -2.61
N LEU A 113 13.45 20.09 -1.58
CA LEU A 113 12.06 19.68 -1.54
C LEU A 113 11.14 20.90 -1.39
N SER A 114 10.26 21.10 -2.36
CA SER A 114 9.30 22.23 -2.35
C SER A 114 7.91 21.79 -1.90
N HIS A 115 7.45 20.60 -2.30
CA HIS A 115 6.12 20.09 -2.01
C HIS A 115 6.15 18.59 -1.71
N VAL A 116 5.27 18.18 -0.82
CA VAL A 116 4.90 16.78 -0.58
C VAL A 116 3.42 16.63 -0.89
N LEU A 117 3.07 15.73 -1.80
CA LEU A 117 1.72 15.49 -2.26
C LEU A 117 1.21 14.14 -1.75
N GLU A 118 -0.01 14.10 -1.25
CA GLU A 118 -0.74 12.85 -1.00
C GLU A 118 -1.86 12.74 -2.03
N THR A 119 -1.93 11.60 -2.74
CA THR A 119 -3.03 11.33 -3.67
C THR A 119 -4.34 11.13 -2.91
N HIS A 120 -4.27 10.55 -1.74
CA HIS A 120 -5.37 10.32 -0.81
C HIS A 120 -4.81 10.06 0.59
N ILE A 121 -5.66 9.93 1.59
CA ILE A 121 -5.25 9.44 2.90
C ILE A 121 -5.16 7.91 2.85
N HIS A 122 -3.94 7.40 2.96
CA HIS A 122 -3.64 5.97 2.86
C HIS A 122 -4.15 5.18 4.06
N ASN A 123 -4.63 3.96 3.79
CA ASN A 123 -5.09 3.01 4.80
C ASN A 123 -4.05 1.92 5.10
N ASP A 124 -3.12 1.70 4.21
CA ASP A 124 -2.18 0.57 4.23
C ASP A 124 -0.80 0.92 4.81
N TYR A 125 -0.43 2.20 4.83
CA TYR A 125 0.81 2.66 5.48
C TYR A 125 0.68 4.03 6.14
N VAL A 126 1.57 4.29 7.10
CA VAL A 126 1.70 5.60 7.73
C VAL A 126 2.50 6.52 6.83
N SER A 127 1.93 7.68 6.47
CA SER A 127 2.59 8.68 5.65
C SER A 127 3.81 9.30 6.34
N GLY A 128 4.88 9.50 5.55
CA GLY A 128 6.05 10.30 5.92
C GLY A 128 5.90 11.79 5.63
N GLY A 129 4.80 12.20 4.99
CA GLY A 129 4.57 13.57 4.56
C GLY A 129 4.69 14.62 5.67
N PRO A 130 4.02 14.45 6.83
CA PRO A 130 4.14 15.40 7.94
C PRO A 130 5.57 15.59 8.43
N GLU A 131 6.35 14.51 8.52
CA GLU A 131 7.75 14.57 8.97
C GLU A 131 8.66 15.21 7.93
N LEU A 132 8.52 14.87 6.66
CA LEU A 132 9.27 15.51 5.56
C LEU A 132 9.02 17.02 5.53
N CYS A 133 7.76 17.46 5.62
CA CYS A 133 7.43 18.88 5.65
C CYS A 133 8.01 19.60 6.86
N ARG A 134 7.97 18.97 8.03
CA ARG A 134 8.57 19.52 9.25
C ARG A 134 10.10 19.69 9.15
N LEU A 135 10.78 18.75 8.51
CA LEU A 135 12.25 18.76 8.38
C LEU A 135 12.74 19.70 7.28
N THR A 136 12.02 19.78 6.16
CA THR A 136 12.48 20.48 4.96
C THR A 136 11.83 21.85 4.77
N GLY A 137 10.72 22.12 5.44
CA GLY A 137 9.91 23.32 5.22
C GLY A 137 9.05 23.26 3.94
N ALA A 138 8.97 22.09 3.28
CA ALA A 138 8.13 21.88 2.11
C ALA A 138 6.63 22.05 2.44
N ALA A 139 5.85 22.48 1.45
CA ALA A 139 4.39 22.55 1.58
C ALA A 139 3.79 21.14 1.53
N HIS A 140 2.91 20.82 2.48
CA HIS A 140 2.16 19.56 2.47
C HIS A 140 0.86 19.74 1.70
N VAL A 141 0.75 19.15 0.53
CA VAL A 141 -0.41 19.29 -0.38
C VAL A 141 -1.33 18.08 -0.16
N ILE A 142 -2.55 18.36 0.27
CA ILE A 142 -3.57 17.35 0.62
C ILE A 142 -4.85 17.66 -0.18
N PRO A 143 -5.59 16.64 -0.68
CA PRO A 143 -6.90 16.84 -1.29
C PRO A 143 -7.81 17.74 -0.44
N ALA A 144 -8.48 18.72 -1.07
CA ALA A 144 -9.23 19.77 -0.35
C ALA A 144 -10.32 19.21 0.57
N GLY A 145 -10.96 18.10 0.16
CA GLY A 145 -12.02 17.44 0.93
C GLY A 145 -11.54 16.62 2.14
N GLU A 146 -10.22 16.41 2.32
CA GLU A 146 -9.73 15.60 3.45
C GLU A 146 -9.62 16.42 4.74
N PRO A 147 -10.27 15.97 5.83
CA PRO A 147 -10.13 16.58 7.13
C PRO A 147 -8.83 16.09 7.82
N VAL A 148 -7.79 16.91 7.85
CA VAL A 148 -6.55 16.60 8.57
C VAL A 148 -6.32 17.60 9.71
N ALA A 149 -5.66 17.14 10.78
CA ALA A 149 -5.45 17.92 12.00
C ALA A 149 -4.18 18.81 11.98
N TYR A 150 -3.45 18.83 10.87
CA TYR A 150 -2.20 19.58 10.70
C TYR A 150 -2.30 20.61 9.57
N ALA A 151 -1.34 21.54 9.56
CA ALA A 151 -1.28 22.57 8.52
C ALA A 151 -1.02 21.94 7.14
N ARG A 152 -1.81 22.32 6.16
CA ARG A 152 -1.71 21.83 4.80
C ARG A 152 -2.00 22.93 3.77
N GLN A 153 -1.54 22.73 2.55
CA GLN A 153 -2.04 23.37 1.36
C GLN A 153 -3.14 22.46 0.78
N ALA A 154 -4.39 22.89 0.87
CA ALA A 154 -5.50 22.18 0.24
C ALA A 154 -5.42 22.35 -1.27
N ILE A 155 -5.73 21.27 -2.04
CA ILE A 155 -5.76 21.31 -3.49
C ILE A 155 -7.06 20.71 -4.02
N GLY A 156 -7.74 21.42 -4.92
CA GLY A 156 -8.98 21.01 -5.57
C GLY A 156 -8.80 20.55 -7.02
N ASP A 157 -9.89 20.07 -7.62
CA ASP A 157 -9.90 19.65 -9.04
C ASP A 157 -9.50 20.82 -9.97
N GLY A 158 -8.57 20.55 -10.89
CA GLY A 158 -8.09 21.52 -11.87
C GLY A 158 -7.04 22.51 -11.33
N GLU A 159 -6.83 22.59 -10.02
CA GLU A 159 -5.77 23.42 -9.45
C GLU A 159 -4.39 22.82 -9.73
N SER A 160 -3.36 23.66 -9.65
CA SER A 160 -2.00 23.23 -9.95
C SER A 160 -0.97 23.91 -9.06
N ILE A 161 0.16 23.24 -8.90
CA ILE A 161 1.39 23.76 -8.29
C ILE A 161 2.49 23.82 -9.34
N ALA A 162 3.42 24.75 -9.17
CA ALA A 162 4.60 24.91 -10.02
C ALA A 162 5.86 24.59 -9.20
N ALA A 163 6.77 23.80 -9.77
CA ALA A 163 8.05 23.47 -9.15
C ALA A 163 9.12 23.27 -10.23
N GLY A 164 10.24 23.98 -10.14
CA GLY A 164 11.41 23.78 -11.01
C GLY A 164 11.14 23.85 -12.52
N GLY A 165 10.10 24.60 -12.94
CA GLY A 165 9.72 24.73 -14.35
C GLY A 165 8.74 23.66 -14.87
N VAL A 166 8.27 22.74 -14.02
CA VAL A 166 7.14 21.84 -14.32
C VAL A 166 5.88 22.32 -13.61
N THR A 167 4.74 21.90 -14.11
CA THR A 167 3.43 22.08 -13.48
C THR A 167 2.89 20.73 -13.05
N ILE A 168 2.33 20.65 -11.84
CA ILE A 168 1.62 19.47 -11.38
C ILE A 168 0.17 19.86 -11.18
N ARG A 169 -0.72 19.31 -12.00
CA ARG A 169 -2.15 19.59 -11.99
C ARG A 169 -2.91 18.50 -11.27
N ALA A 170 -3.76 18.89 -10.33
CA ALA A 170 -4.64 17.96 -9.62
C ALA A 170 -5.89 17.62 -10.43
N ARG A 171 -6.33 16.37 -10.39
CA ARG A 171 -7.58 15.87 -10.93
C ARG A 171 -8.30 15.07 -9.88
N HIS A 172 -9.51 15.47 -9.51
CA HIS A 172 -10.36 14.70 -8.61
C HIS A 172 -10.77 13.40 -9.30
N THR A 173 -10.36 12.27 -8.71
CA THR A 173 -10.59 10.92 -9.25
C THR A 173 -11.15 10.00 -8.15
N PRO A 174 -12.38 10.29 -7.66
CA PRO A 174 -13.01 9.53 -6.59
C PRO A 174 -13.28 8.09 -7.00
N GLY A 175 -13.29 7.19 -6.01
CA GLY A 175 -13.54 5.77 -6.20
C GLY A 175 -12.81 4.94 -5.17
N HIS A 176 -11.49 4.84 -5.24
CA HIS A 176 -10.67 4.21 -4.21
C HIS A 176 -10.88 4.87 -2.84
N THR A 177 -10.86 6.19 -2.80
CA THR A 177 -11.42 7.01 -1.71
C THR A 177 -12.30 8.12 -2.32
N ALA A 178 -13.18 8.72 -1.52
CA ALA A 178 -14.09 9.77 -1.99
C ALA A 178 -13.36 11.06 -2.41
N THR A 179 -12.23 11.37 -1.81
CA THR A 179 -11.45 12.60 -2.00
C THR A 179 -10.19 12.39 -2.83
N HIS A 180 -10.02 11.22 -3.42
CA HIS A 180 -8.82 10.84 -4.16
C HIS A 180 -8.47 11.85 -5.26
N MET A 181 -7.17 12.23 -5.36
CA MET A 181 -6.61 13.06 -6.41
C MET A 181 -5.57 12.29 -7.22
N THR A 182 -5.62 12.44 -8.52
CA THR A 182 -4.52 12.11 -9.42
C THR A 182 -3.73 13.38 -9.70
N TYR A 183 -2.40 13.30 -9.74
CA TYR A 183 -1.55 14.43 -10.08
C TYR A 183 -0.92 14.24 -11.45
N LEU A 184 -1.22 15.15 -12.39
CA LEU A 184 -0.66 15.15 -13.73
C LEU A 184 0.62 16.00 -13.76
N LEU A 185 1.75 15.37 -14.06
CA LEU A 185 2.99 16.08 -14.31
C LEU A 185 2.97 16.64 -15.73
N GLU A 186 2.97 17.95 -15.87
CA GLU A 186 3.00 18.64 -17.15
C GLU A 186 4.38 19.25 -17.41
N ASP A 187 4.93 18.95 -18.57
CA ASP A 187 6.14 19.57 -19.10
C ASP A 187 5.79 20.34 -20.38
N GLY A 188 6.07 21.65 -20.41
CA GLY A 188 5.65 22.51 -21.51
C GLY A 188 4.12 22.57 -21.71
N GLY A 189 3.32 22.37 -20.66
CA GLY A 189 1.85 22.38 -20.72
C GLY A 189 1.23 21.07 -21.26
N ARG A 190 2.03 20.02 -21.44
CA ARG A 190 1.59 18.69 -21.87
C ARG A 190 1.78 17.68 -20.73
N PRO A 191 0.77 16.87 -20.40
CA PRO A 191 0.93 15.78 -19.47
C PRO A 191 1.96 14.76 -19.98
N VAL A 192 2.98 14.46 -19.16
CA VAL A 192 4.03 13.47 -19.45
C VAL A 192 3.93 12.26 -18.51
N ALA A 193 3.33 12.44 -17.33
CA ALA A 193 3.06 11.38 -16.38
C ALA A 193 1.83 11.71 -15.53
N ALA A 194 1.20 10.67 -14.98
CA ALA A 194 0.10 10.75 -14.04
C ALA A 194 0.41 9.91 -12.80
N PHE A 195 0.48 10.53 -11.62
CA PHE A 195 0.55 9.84 -10.33
C PHE A 195 -0.88 9.50 -9.91
N THR A 196 -1.27 8.27 -10.18
CA THR A 196 -2.67 7.85 -10.16
C THR A 196 -3.11 7.24 -8.83
N GLY A 197 -2.21 7.14 -7.84
CA GLY A 197 -2.53 6.62 -6.50
C GLY A 197 -3.23 5.26 -6.56
N GLY A 198 -4.45 5.21 -6.05
CA GLY A 198 -5.35 4.05 -6.13
C GLY A 198 -6.42 4.17 -7.22
N SER A 199 -6.49 5.26 -8.00
CA SER A 199 -7.55 5.43 -9.00
C SER A 199 -7.36 4.57 -10.24
N MET A 200 -6.15 4.55 -10.81
CA MET A 200 -5.80 3.70 -11.96
C MET A 200 -4.51 2.99 -11.66
N LEU A 201 -4.54 1.66 -11.61
CA LEU A 201 -3.39 0.79 -11.43
C LEU A 201 -2.97 0.20 -12.78
N LEU A 202 -1.87 -0.52 -12.83
CA LEU A 202 -1.42 -1.17 -14.07
C LEU A 202 -2.31 -2.38 -14.39
N GLY A 203 -3.21 -2.24 -15.35
CA GLY A 203 -4.18 -3.26 -15.75
C GLY A 203 -5.30 -3.51 -14.72
N SER A 204 -5.48 -2.62 -13.74
CA SER A 204 -6.47 -2.76 -12.67
C SER A 204 -6.86 -1.38 -12.11
N VAL A 205 -7.61 -1.39 -11.01
CA VAL A 205 -7.94 -0.21 -10.20
C VAL A 205 -7.80 -0.54 -8.72
N GLY A 206 -7.76 0.47 -7.85
CA GLY A 206 -7.82 0.28 -6.41
C GLY A 206 -9.19 -0.22 -5.95
N ARG A 207 -9.21 -0.91 -4.81
CA ARG A 207 -10.44 -1.36 -4.15
C ARG A 207 -11.26 -0.16 -3.65
N THR A 208 -12.57 -0.34 -3.53
CA THR A 208 -13.54 0.74 -3.26
C THR A 208 -14.30 0.57 -1.96
N ASP A 209 -13.95 -0.44 -1.15
CA ASP A 209 -14.67 -0.82 0.07
C ASP A 209 -14.01 -0.35 1.38
N LEU A 210 -12.92 0.41 1.31
CA LEU A 210 -12.17 0.88 2.48
C LEU A 210 -12.98 1.86 3.36
N ALA A 211 -13.95 2.58 2.76
CA ALA A 211 -14.88 3.45 3.48
C ALA A 211 -16.05 2.68 4.14
N GLY A 212 -16.15 1.38 3.91
CA GLY A 212 -17.20 0.50 4.40
C GLY A 212 -18.24 0.13 3.34
N THR A 213 -18.99 -0.93 3.62
CA THR A 213 -19.94 -1.54 2.67
C THR A 213 -21.02 -0.60 2.19
N TRP A 214 -21.40 0.42 2.98
CA TRP A 214 -22.40 1.41 2.64
C TRP A 214 -22.01 2.32 1.47
N ALA A 215 -20.70 2.50 1.22
CA ALA A 215 -20.17 3.36 0.17
C ALA A 215 -19.64 2.56 -1.04
N THR A 216 -19.41 1.26 -0.90
CA THR A 216 -18.71 0.42 -1.87
C THR A 216 -19.31 0.50 -3.28
N ASP A 217 -20.63 0.34 -3.41
CA ASP A 217 -21.32 0.40 -4.70
C ASP A 217 -21.13 1.76 -5.39
N HIS A 218 -21.45 2.84 -4.67
CA HIS A 218 -21.29 4.21 -5.17
C HIS A 218 -19.84 4.54 -5.56
N LEU A 219 -18.88 4.19 -4.71
CA LEU A 219 -17.46 4.42 -5.00
C LEU A 219 -16.97 3.58 -6.19
N SER A 220 -17.53 2.39 -6.41
CA SER A 220 -17.19 1.55 -7.57
C SER A 220 -17.64 2.18 -8.89
N HIS A 221 -18.80 2.80 -8.92
CA HIS A 221 -19.27 3.59 -10.06
C HIS A 221 -18.36 4.81 -10.30
N LEU A 222 -18.01 5.54 -9.26
CA LEU A 222 -17.08 6.68 -9.35
C LEU A 222 -15.69 6.23 -9.84
N GLN A 223 -15.20 5.09 -9.38
CA GLN A 223 -13.92 4.51 -9.79
C GLN A 223 -13.87 4.27 -11.31
N HIS A 224 -14.92 3.70 -11.88
CA HIS A 224 -15.03 3.49 -13.31
C HIS A 224 -15.01 4.80 -14.10
N ARG A 225 -15.80 5.80 -13.67
CA ARG A 225 -15.87 7.11 -14.31
C ARG A 225 -14.56 7.86 -14.21
N SER A 226 -13.89 7.80 -13.06
CA SER A 226 -12.57 8.42 -12.82
C SER A 226 -11.50 7.85 -13.75
N ALA A 227 -11.44 6.51 -13.89
CA ALA A 227 -10.49 5.86 -14.79
C ALA A 227 -10.70 6.29 -16.25
N ARG A 228 -11.96 6.36 -16.72
CA ARG A 228 -12.29 6.84 -18.08
C ARG A 228 -11.94 8.29 -18.29
N ARG A 229 -12.29 9.17 -17.34
CA ARG A 229 -11.92 10.59 -17.40
C ARG A 229 -10.40 10.77 -17.54
N LEU A 230 -9.62 10.08 -16.72
CA LEU A 230 -8.14 10.12 -16.82
C LEU A 230 -7.65 9.62 -18.18
N SER A 231 -8.21 8.51 -18.67
CA SER A 231 -7.86 7.98 -19.97
C SER A 231 -8.12 8.97 -21.10
N ASP A 232 -9.23 9.72 -21.05
CA ASP A 232 -9.59 10.72 -22.08
C ASP A 232 -8.67 11.95 -22.04
N GLU A 233 -8.17 12.34 -20.85
CA GLU A 233 -7.31 13.52 -20.68
C GLU A 233 -5.83 13.24 -20.99
N LEU A 234 -5.37 11.98 -20.89
CA LEU A 234 -3.94 11.65 -21.00
C LEU A 234 -3.52 11.35 -22.45
N PRO A 235 -2.37 11.88 -22.90
CA PRO A 235 -1.72 11.42 -24.14
C PRO A 235 -1.34 9.95 -24.05
N ASP A 236 -1.27 9.26 -25.20
CA ASP A 236 -0.94 7.83 -25.29
C ASP A 236 0.37 7.45 -24.59
N ASP A 237 1.37 8.31 -24.66
CA ASP A 237 2.72 8.11 -24.12
C ASP A 237 2.91 8.66 -22.71
N ALA A 238 1.86 9.19 -22.07
CA ALA A 238 1.93 9.61 -20.67
C ALA A 238 2.14 8.39 -19.76
N ALA A 239 3.16 8.44 -18.89
CA ALA A 239 3.43 7.37 -17.95
C ALA A 239 2.34 7.28 -16.87
N ILE A 240 1.90 6.07 -16.56
CA ILE A 240 0.98 5.78 -15.45
C ILE A 240 1.80 5.31 -14.26
N LEU A 241 1.71 6.05 -13.17
CA LEU A 241 2.53 5.91 -11.96
C LEU A 241 1.63 5.73 -10.72
N PRO A 242 1.09 4.52 -10.52
CA PRO A 242 0.21 4.25 -9.38
C PRO A 242 1.02 4.05 -8.09
N THR A 243 0.42 4.40 -6.96
CA THR A 243 1.00 4.10 -5.65
C THR A 243 0.84 2.64 -5.29
N HIS A 244 -0.32 2.05 -5.57
CA HIS A 244 -0.65 0.66 -5.29
C HIS A 244 -0.58 -0.23 -6.55
N GLY A 245 -0.69 -1.56 -6.39
CA GLY A 245 -0.89 -2.48 -7.51
C GLY A 245 0.17 -3.55 -7.69
N PHE A 246 1.29 -3.48 -6.98
CA PHE A 246 2.43 -4.41 -7.13
C PHE A 246 2.37 -5.54 -6.07
N GLY A 247 1.17 -6.13 -5.89
CA GLY A 247 0.88 -7.08 -4.83
C GLY A 247 0.19 -6.44 -3.61
N SER A 248 -0.11 -5.15 -3.67
CA SER A 248 -0.84 -4.42 -2.62
C SER A 248 -2.27 -4.95 -2.44
N LEU A 249 -2.69 -5.12 -1.19
CA LEU A 249 -4.08 -5.45 -0.84
C LEU A 249 -5.05 -4.26 -1.04
N CYS A 250 -4.54 -3.08 -1.40
CA CYS A 250 -5.34 -1.95 -1.87
C CYS A 250 -5.78 -2.09 -3.34
N SER A 251 -5.30 -3.12 -4.07
CA SER A 251 -5.76 -3.44 -5.42
C SER A 251 -7.11 -4.16 -5.38
N ALA A 252 -7.95 -3.90 -6.38
CA ALA A 252 -9.12 -4.73 -6.63
C ALA A 252 -8.72 -6.07 -7.25
N GLY A 253 -9.51 -7.13 -7.02
CA GLY A 253 -9.25 -8.51 -7.40
C GLY A 253 -9.18 -8.82 -8.91
N PHE A 254 -8.69 -7.88 -9.73
CA PHE A 254 -8.35 -8.15 -11.12
C PHE A 254 -6.93 -8.72 -11.20
N PRO A 255 -6.67 -9.70 -12.08
CA PRO A 255 -5.32 -10.15 -12.33
C PRO A 255 -4.46 -8.98 -12.78
N VAL A 256 -3.46 -8.63 -12.00
CA VAL A 256 -2.49 -7.59 -12.38
C VAL A 256 -1.53 -8.19 -13.40
N GLY A 257 -1.37 -7.54 -14.56
CA GLY A 257 -0.34 -7.93 -15.53
C GLY A 257 1.05 -7.83 -14.92
N ALA A 258 2.00 -8.64 -15.41
CA ALA A 258 3.39 -8.64 -14.95
C ALA A 258 4.17 -7.34 -15.30
N ALA A 259 3.53 -6.34 -15.89
CA ALA A 259 4.14 -5.09 -16.26
C ALA A 259 4.45 -4.23 -15.03
N HIS A 260 5.71 -3.85 -14.87
CA HIS A 260 6.15 -2.92 -13.81
C HIS A 260 6.00 -1.44 -14.22
N THR A 261 5.76 -1.17 -15.50
CA THR A 261 5.58 0.16 -16.06
C THR A 261 4.57 0.09 -17.20
N ALA A 262 3.73 1.09 -17.33
CA ALA A 262 2.83 1.24 -18.48
C ALA A 262 2.56 2.71 -18.76
N ASP A 263 2.16 3.00 -19.99
CA ASP A 263 1.63 4.28 -20.43
C ASP A 263 0.10 4.24 -20.56
N ALA A 264 -0.51 5.38 -20.86
CA ALA A 264 -1.96 5.48 -21.01
C ALA A 264 -2.49 4.60 -22.16
N ARG A 265 -1.70 4.36 -23.21
CA ARG A 265 -2.08 3.47 -24.33
C ARG A 265 -2.22 2.02 -23.85
N HIS A 266 -1.29 1.52 -23.04
CA HIS A 266 -1.39 0.17 -22.46
C HIS A 266 -2.63 0.05 -21.58
N GLN A 267 -2.93 1.08 -20.76
CA GLN A 267 -4.13 1.05 -19.94
C GLN A 267 -5.42 0.97 -20.78
N ARG A 268 -5.51 1.71 -21.90
CA ARG A 268 -6.66 1.62 -22.81
C ARG A 268 -6.84 0.24 -23.41
N ALA A 269 -5.77 -0.53 -23.57
CA ALA A 269 -5.80 -1.86 -24.15
C ALA A 269 -6.11 -2.97 -23.13
N GLU A 270 -5.79 -2.77 -21.85
CA GLU A 270 -5.77 -3.86 -20.87
C GLU A 270 -6.64 -3.61 -19.63
N ASN A 271 -6.86 -2.34 -19.24
CA ASN A 271 -7.54 -2.05 -17.97
C ASN A 271 -9.05 -2.33 -18.05
N PRO A 272 -9.59 -3.22 -17.19
CA PRO A 272 -11.02 -3.56 -17.19
C PRO A 272 -11.97 -2.37 -17.03
N ALA A 273 -11.57 -1.33 -16.28
CA ALA A 273 -12.37 -0.10 -16.13
C ALA A 273 -12.53 0.67 -17.45
N LEU A 274 -11.63 0.47 -18.40
CA LEU A 274 -11.67 1.11 -19.72
C LEU A 274 -12.32 0.21 -20.79
N LEU A 275 -12.32 -1.12 -20.58
CA LEU A 275 -12.82 -2.09 -21.55
C LEU A 275 -14.26 -2.53 -21.29
N MET A 276 -14.72 -2.52 -20.04
CA MET A 276 -16.05 -2.98 -19.65
C MET A 276 -17.04 -1.82 -19.58
N ASP A 277 -18.35 -2.12 -19.76
CA ASP A 277 -19.39 -1.19 -19.35
C ASP A 277 -19.44 -1.04 -17.81
N GLU A 278 -20.05 0.05 -17.35
CA GLU A 278 -20.01 0.44 -15.95
C GLU A 278 -20.61 -0.61 -15.02
N ASP A 279 -21.80 -1.16 -15.36
CA ASP A 279 -22.52 -2.11 -14.49
C ASP A 279 -21.78 -3.46 -14.40
N ALA A 280 -21.27 -3.96 -15.54
CA ALA A 280 -20.47 -5.18 -15.58
C ALA A 280 -19.16 -5.02 -14.82
N PHE A 281 -18.51 -3.85 -14.94
CA PHE A 281 -17.31 -3.53 -14.19
C PHE A 281 -17.56 -3.51 -12.68
N VAL A 282 -18.60 -2.80 -12.22
CA VAL A 282 -18.94 -2.70 -10.79
C VAL A 282 -19.26 -4.08 -10.22
N THR A 283 -20.07 -4.87 -10.92
CA THR A 283 -20.39 -6.24 -10.49
C THR A 283 -19.14 -7.08 -10.31
N ARG A 284 -18.21 -7.03 -11.27
CA ARG A 284 -16.96 -7.80 -11.22
C ARG A 284 -16.02 -7.27 -10.14
N LEU A 285 -15.92 -5.94 -10.01
CA LEU A 285 -15.08 -5.32 -8.96
C LEU A 285 -15.53 -5.78 -7.58
N VAL A 286 -16.82 -5.58 -7.27
CA VAL A 286 -17.38 -5.87 -5.94
C VAL A 286 -17.31 -7.37 -5.61
N SER A 287 -17.59 -8.24 -6.58
CA SER A 287 -17.49 -9.70 -6.37
C SER A 287 -16.05 -10.20 -6.16
N GLY A 288 -15.05 -9.46 -6.64
CA GLY A 288 -13.63 -9.79 -6.49
C GLY A 288 -12.97 -9.21 -5.24
N LEU A 289 -13.69 -8.44 -4.42
CA LEU A 289 -13.14 -7.88 -3.18
C LEU A 289 -13.05 -8.97 -2.10
N ASP A 290 -11.83 -9.23 -1.64
CA ASP A 290 -11.56 -10.14 -0.53
C ASP A 290 -11.22 -9.35 0.75
N ALA A 291 -11.08 -10.04 1.88
CA ALA A 291 -10.73 -9.42 3.15
C ALA A 291 -9.42 -8.62 3.06
N PHE A 292 -9.29 -7.58 3.85
CA PHE A 292 -8.10 -6.75 3.97
C PHE A 292 -7.62 -6.64 5.43
N PRO A 293 -6.35 -6.25 5.68
CA PRO A 293 -5.77 -6.24 7.01
C PRO A 293 -6.51 -5.36 8.01
N ARG A 294 -6.69 -5.86 9.25
CA ARG A 294 -7.39 -5.14 10.33
C ARG A 294 -6.74 -3.80 10.67
N TYR A 295 -5.42 -3.68 10.49
CA TYR A 295 -4.70 -2.43 10.81
C TYR A 295 -5.09 -1.25 9.90
N TYR A 296 -5.67 -1.50 8.71
CA TYR A 296 -6.16 -0.45 7.81
C TYR A 296 -7.13 0.51 8.50
N ALA A 297 -7.97 0.00 9.41
CA ALA A 297 -8.92 0.81 10.18
C ALA A 297 -8.25 1.84 11.10
N TYR A 298 -6.95 1.68 11.39
CA TYR A 298 -6.21 2.56 12.32
C TYR A 298 -5.25 3.50 11.60
N ILE A 299 -4.85 3.16 10.37
CA ILE A 299 -3.85 3.95 9.64
C ILE A 299 -4.45 5.27 9.11
N ALA A 300 -5.61 5.23 8.44
CA ALA A 300 -6.21 6.46 7.91
C ALA A 300 -6.50 7.51 9.01
N PRO A 301 -7.10 7.16 10.17
CA PRO A 301 -7.21 8.09 11.30
C PRO A 301 -5.87 8.66 11.73
N ARG A 302 -4.84 7.83 11.83
CA ARG A 302 -3.48 8.25 12.20
C ARG A 302 -2.86 9.21 11.18
N ASN A 303 -3.05 8.96 9.89
CA ASN A 303 -2.58 9.84 8.83
C ASN A 303 -3.32 11.18 8.84
N ARG A 304 -4.62 11.20 9.20
CA ARG A 304 -5.39 12.45 9.39
C ARG A 304 -4.93 13.25 10.61
N GLU A 305 -4.50 12.60 11.67
CA GLU A 305 -3.94 13.26 12.86
C GLU A 305 -2.53 13.83 12.60
N GLY A 306 -1.80 13.25 11.66
CA GLY A 306 -0.39 13.56 11.40
C GLY A 306 0.54 12.77 12.31
N ALA A 307 1.12 11.70 11.78
CA ALA A 307 2.03 10.85 12.54
C ALA A 307 3.30 11.61 12.98
N ALA A 308 3.68 11.46 14.24
CA ALA A 308 4.95 11.96 14.75
C ALA A 308 6.13 11.18 14.13
N SER A 309 7.34 11.72 14.21
CA SER A 309 8.57 11.03 13.77
C SER A 309 8.71 9.66 14.44
N VAL A 310 9.25 8.70 13.69
CA VAL A 310 9.48 7.35 14.19
C VAL A 310 10.95 7.15 14.56
N ASP A 311 11.18 6.54 15.71
CA ASP A 311 12.49 6.02 16.07
C ASP A 311 12.66 4.60 15.50
N LEU A 312 13.54 4.44 14.51
CA LEU A 312 13.86 3.16 13.89
C LEU A 312 14.97 2.38 14.65
N SER A 313 15.44 2.88 15.77
CA SER A 313 16.40 2.15 16.61
C SER A 313 15.79 0.86 17.17
N LEU A 314 16.63 -0.12 17.39
CA LEU A 314 16.24 -1.36 18.05
C LEU A 314 16.41 -1.22 19.57
N PRO A 315 15.54 -1.86 20.39
CA PRO A 315 15.78 -1.96 21.81
C PRO A 315 17.05 -2.77 22.08
N PHE A 316 17.55 -2.71 23.31
CA PHE A 316 18.67 -3.54 23.72
C PHE A 316 18.36 -5.02 23.49
N ARG A 317 19.43 -5.78 23.13
CA ARG A 317 19.31 -7.22 22.94
C ARG A 317 18.91 -7.89 24.26
N SER A 318 17.81 -8.59 24.25
CA SER A 318 17.34 -9.42 25.34
C SER A 318 18.00 -10.79 25.31
N ASP A 319 18.18 -11.42 26.47
CA ASP A 319 18.55 -12.81 26.52
C ASP A 319 17.37 -13.74 26.18
N ALA A 320 17.66 -15.00 25.88
CA ALA A 320 16.64 -15.93 25.49
C ALA A 320 15.66 -16.29 26.62
N ARG A 321 16.06 -16.11 27.89
CA ARG A 321 15.19 -16.35 29.06
C ARG A 321 14.11 -15.28 29.15
N GLU A 322 14.48 -14.01 28.94
CA GLU A 322 13.51 -12.91 28.86
C GLU A 322 12.46 -13.17 27.76
N LEU A 323 12.88 -13.67 26.59
CA LEU A 323 11.94 -14.01 25.53
C LEU A 323 10.98 -15.14 25.92
N VAL A 324 11.44 -16.17 26.65
CA VAL A 324 10.58 -17.22 27.21
C VAL A 324 9.59 -16.67 28.23
N ASP A 325 10.02 -15.75 29.10
CA ASP A 325 9.15 -15.10 30.07
C ASP A 325 8.05 -14.28 29.37
N ARG A 326 8.38 -13.56 28.28
CA ARG A 326 7.41 -12.83 27.47
C ARG A 326 6.39 -13.74 26.79
N VAL A 327 6.84 -14.87 26.21
CA VAL A 327 5.92 -15.90 25.66
C VAL A 327 4.99 -16.40 26.75
N SER A 328 5.51 -16.69 27.96
CA SER A 328 4.73 -17.17 29.10
C SER A 328 3.72 -16.15 29.61
N ALA A 329 4.02 -14.85 29.45
CA ALA A 329 3.10 -13.75 29.73
C ALA A 329 2.02 -13.56 28.62
N GLY A 330 2.05 -14.34 27.55
CA GLY A 330 1.10 -14.25 26.44
C GLY A 330 1.46 -13.21 25.38
N GLU A 331 2.65 -12.60 25.48
CA GLU A 331 3.10 -11.59 24.50
C GLU A 331 3.42 -12.22 23.12
N TRP A 332 3.45 -11.35 22.10
CA TRP A 332 3.84 -11.73 20.74
C TRP A 332 5.36 -11.72 20.62
N VAL A 333 5.94 -12.91 20.55
CA VAL A 333 7.36 -13.12 20.26
C VAL A 333 7.47 -13.75 18.87
N VAL A 334 7.91 -12.96 17.91
CA VAL A 334 7.94 -13.28 16.48
C VAL A 334 9.35 -13.69 16.08
N ASP A 335 9.49 -14.86 15.49
CA ASP A 335 10.73 -15.41 14.96
C ASP A 335 10.77 -15.16 13.44
N LEU A 336 11.72 -14.34 13.00
CA LEU A 336 11.92 -13.88 11.63
C LEU A 336 12.77 -14.82 10.77
N ARG A 337 13.29 -15.90 11.37
CA ARG A 337 14.14 -16.86 10.65
C ARG A 337 13.32 -17.60 9.60
N GLU A 338 14.02 -18.15 8.60
CA GLU A 338 13.41 -19.02 7.61
C GLU A 338 12.54 -20.09 8.29
N ARG A 339 11.36 -20.38 7.73
CA ARG A 339 10.39 -21.35 8.26
C ARG A 339 10.97 -22.73 8.48
N ARG A 340 11.97 -23.14 7.69
CA ARG A 340 12.70 -24.42 7.89
C ARG A 340 13.53 -24.40 9.18
N ALA A 341 14.23 -23.31 9.44
CA ALA A 341 15.01 -23.14 10.66
C ALA A 341 14.12 -23.07 11.90
N PHE A 342 13.00 -22.33 11.80
CA PHE A 342 12.00 -22.28 12.86
C PHE A 342 11.39 -23.66 13.14
N ALA A 343 10.89 -24.36 12.12
CA ALA A 343 10.25 -25.66 12.26
C ALA A 343 11.20 -26.71 12.86
N ALA A 344 12.48 -26.67 12.47
CA ALA A 344 13.49 -27.57 13.03
C ALA A 344 13.76 -27.32 14.51
N ARG A 345 13.76 -26.05 14.94
CA ARG A 345 14.02 -25.68 16.34
C ARG A 345 13.63 -24.25 16.65
N HIS A 346 12.76 -24.03 17.61
CA HIS A 346 12.34 -22.73 18.10
C HIS A 346 12.06 -22.75 19.62
N LEU A 347 11.91 -21.57 20.23
CA LEU A 347 11.41 -21.46 21.60
C LEU A 347 9.91 -21.75 21.60
N PRO A 348 9.39 -22.64 22.51
CA PRO A 348 7.98 -22.96 22.54
C PRO A 348 7.09 -21.72 22.68
N GLY A 349 6.04 -21.64 21.85
CA GLY A 349 5.07 -20.54 21.87
C GLY A 349 5.50 -19.27 21.11
N THR A 350 6.71 -19.24 20.52
CA THR A 350 7.06 -18.19 19.54
C THR A 350 6.31 -18.39 18.22
N LEU A 351 6.18 -17.35 17.42
CA LEU A 351 5.39 -17.33 16.20
C LEU A 351 6.31 -17.21 14.97
N ALA A 352 6.06 -18.06 13.97
CA ALA A 352 6.85 -18.12 12.74
C ALA A 352 6.40 -17.05 11.74
N PHE A 353 7.17 -15.97 11.61
CA PHE A 353 6.97 -14.96 10.59
C PHE A 353 8.30 -14.71 9.86
N GLU A 354 8.59 -15.59 8.91
CA GLU A 354 9.80 -15.47 8.09
C GLU A 354 9.96 -14.06 7.49
N LEU A 355 11.15 -13.48 7.61
CA LEU A 355 11.47 -12.15 7.06
C LEU A 355 11.45 -12.20 5.54
N SER A 356 10.33 -11.81 4.96
CA SER A 356 10.07 -11.75 3.53
C SER A 356 8.90 -10.79 3.27
N ASP A 357 8.56 -10.50 2.03
CA ASP A 357 7.51 -9.52 1.67
C ASP A 357 6.19 -9.70 2.44
N PRO A 358 5.66 -10.94 2.65
CA PRO A 358 4.41 -11.13 3.38
C PRO A 358 4.44 -10.80 4.88
N LEU A 359 5.63 -10.62 5.50
CA LEU A 359 5.77 -10.35 6.93
C LEU A 359 4.87 -9.21 7.39
N THR A 360 5.00 -8.05 6.74
CA THR A 360 4.33 -6.81 7.11
C THR A 360 2.82 -6.98 7.08
N THR A 361 2.32 -7.53 5.98
CA THR A 361 0.89 -7.76 5.76
C THR A 361 0.31 -8.70 6.81
N TYR A 362 0.87 -9.90 6.98
CA TYR A 362 0.27 -10.89 7.86
C TYR A 362 0.49 -10.61 9.34
N LEU A 363 1.62 -10.04 9.72
CA LEU A 363 1.80 -9.62 11.12
C LEU A 363 0.87 -8.44 11.47
N GLY A 364 0.74 -7.46 10.57
CA GLY A 364 -0.21 -6.36 10.73
C GLY A 364 -1.67 -6.82 10.77
N TRP A 365 -1.99 -7.90 10.05
CA TRP A 365 -3.34 -8.47 10.05
C TRP A 365 -3.69 -9.16 11.38
N LEU A 366 -2.70 -9.84 11.98
CA LEU A 366 -2.91 -10.73 13.12
C LEU A 366 -2.62 -10.08 14.47
N LEU A 367 -1.59 -9.22 14.54
CA LEU A 367 -1.22 -8.56 15.80
C LEU A 367 -2.32 -7.58 16.22
N PRO A 368 -2.87 -7.69 17.44
CA PRO A 368 -3.82 -6.70 17.93
C PRO A 368 -3.21 -5.30 17.94
N TRP A 369 -3.95 -4.33 17.42
CA TRP A 369 -3.45 -2.96 17.27
C TRP A 369 -2.95 -2.37 18.60
N GLY A 370 -1.76 -1.76 18.55
CA GLY A 370 -1.13 -1.17 19.73
C GLY A 370 -0.42 -2.16 20.65
N SER A 371 -0.50 -3.47 20.38
CA SER A 371 0.24 -4.47 21.16
C SER A 371 1.74 -4.39 20.88
N PRO A 372 2.59 -4.53 21.92
CA PRO A 372 4.02 -4.67 21.72
C PRO A 372 4.35 -6.01 21.06
N VAL A 373 5.44 -6.02 20.28
CA VAL A 373 5.98 -7.25 19.69
C VAL A 373 7.46 -7.38 20.03
N SER A 374 7.89 -8.60 20.31
CA SER A 374 9.32 -8.94 20.45
C SER A 374 9.79 -9.69 19.21
N LEU A 375 10.99 -9.42 18.71
CA LEU A 375 11.52 -9.97 17.47
C LEU A 375 12.72 -10.89 17.74
N ILE A 376 12.78 -12.02 17.07
CA ILE A 376 13.94 -12.91 17.01
C ILE A 376 14.42 -12.93 15.55
N GLY A 377 15.68 -12.56 15.31
CA GLY A 377 16.31 -12.59 13.97
C GLY A 377 17.55 -13.48 13.94
N ALA A 378 18.00 -13.84 12.74
CA ALA A 378 19.28 -14.50 12.56
C ALA A 378 20.45 -13.49 12.73
N THR A 379 20.24 -12.25 12.30
CA THR A 379 21.24 -11.17 12.34
C THR A 379 20.63 -9.85 12.86
N PRO A 380 21.47 -8.88 13.28
CA PRO A 380 21.01 -7.53 13.60
C PRO A 380 20.36 -6.83 12.37
N ALA A 381 20.81 -7.14 11.16
CA ALA A 381 20.28 -6.57 9.93
C ALA A 381 18.83 -7.02 9.68
N ASP A 382 18.52 -8.28 9.97
CA ASP A 382 17.14 -8.79 9.86
C ASP A 382 16.20 -8.05 10.80
N LEU A 383 16.64 -7.82 12.04
CA LEU A 383 15.86 -7.05 13.03
C LEU A 383 15.63 -5.61 12.57
N ALA A 384 16.65 -4.96 12.01
CA ALA A 384 16.55 -3.59 11.50
C ALA A 384 15.58 -3.52 10.29
N THR A 385 15.65 -4.49 9.38
CA THR A 385 14.75 -4.60 8.24
C THR A 385 13.31 -4.79 8.70
N ALA A 386 13.05 -5.74 9.61
CA ALA A 386 11.72 -5.95 10.17
C ALA A 386 11.20 -4.72 10.92
N ARG A 387 12.06 -4.05 11.73
CA ARG A 387 11.70 -2.82 12.44
C ARG A 387 11.21 -1.73 11.50
N ARG A 388 11.91 -1.52 10.37
CA ARG A 388 11.56 -0.56 9.34
C ARG A 388 10.23 -0.91 8.68
N ALA A 389 10.07 -2.16 8.25
CA ALA A 389 8.86 -2.66 7.62
C ALA A 389 7.63 -2.50 8.53
N LEU A 390 7.75 -2.87 9.81
CA LEU A 390 6.69 -2.74 10.80
C LEU A 390 6.34 -1.28 11.11
N ALA A 391 7.33 -0.38 11.11
CA ALA A 391 7.09 1.05 11.32
C ALA A 391 6.21 1.65 10.22
N ARG A 392 6.34 1.19 8.96
CA ARG A 392 5.49 1.65 7.85
C ARG A 392 4.01 1.40 8.11
N ILE A 393 3.67 0.28 8.74
CA ILE A 393 2.29 -0.07 9.08
C ILE A 393 1.89 0.31 10.51
N GLY A 394 2.67 1.18 11.16
CA GLY A 394 2.33 1.71 12.49
C GLY A 394 2.60 0.79 13.67
N ILE A 395 3.25 -0.36 13.48
CA ILE A 395 3.73 -1.22 14.56
C ILE A 395 5.09 -0.68 15.05
N GLU A 396 5.06 0.14 16.10
CA GLU A 396 6.22 0.92 16.54
C GLU A 396 6.83 0.43 17.86
N THR A 397 6.08 -0.29 18.66
CA THR A 397 6.53 -0.77 19.96
C THR A 397 7.20 -2.13 19.82
N ILE A 398 8.54 -2.13 19.65
CA ILE A 398 9.34 -3.34 19.73
C ILE A 398 9.80 -3.49 21.18
N ALA A 399 9.25 -4.49 21.88
CA ALA A 399 9.47 -4.66 23.32
C ALA A 399 10.84 -5.28 23.65
N ALA A 400 11.31 -6.21 22.80
CA ALA A 400 12.57 -6.91 22.97
C ALA A 400 13.12 -7.41 21.64
N CYS A 401 14.43 -7.64 21.54
CA CYS A 401 15.08 -8.22 20.38
C CYS A 401 16.01 -9.36 20.79
N GLY A 402 15.89 -10.51 20.13
CA GLY A 402 16.80 -11.67 20.26
C GLY A 402 17.53 -11.95 18.94
N ILE A 403 18.75 -12.46 19.01
CA ILE A 403 19.52 -12.88 17.85
C ILE A 403 19.93 -14.34 18.02
N VAL A 404 19.64 -15.14 17.01
CA VAL A 404 20.03 -16.56 16.92
C VAL A 404 21.11 -16.66 15.83
N GLU A 405 22.36 -16.42 16.22
CA GLU A 405 23.47 -16.52 15.28
C GLU A 405 23.68 -17.96 14.81
N ALA A 406 23.69 -18.19 13.50
CA ALA A 406 24.14 -19.42 12.93
C ALA A 406 25.66 -19.54 13.05
N GLY A 407 26.15 -20.28 14.05
CA GLY A 407 27.38 -21.06 13.98
C GLY A 407 28.72 -20.39 13.64
N ASN A 408 29.09 -19.22 14.20
CA ASN A 408 30.49 -18.75 14.17
C ASN A 408 31.10 -18.68 15.58
N GLY A 409 31.18 -19.83 16.29
CA GLY A 409 31.89 -19.93 17.58
C GLY A 409 31.16 -19.37 18.82
N GLY A 410 29.97 -18.83 18.66
CA GLY A 410 29.04 -18.55 19.74
C GLY A 410 28.29 -19.84 20.11
N GLY A 411 28.20 -20.19 21.40
CA GLY A 411 27.42 -21.34 21.85
C GLY A 411 25.95 -21.21 21.40
N ASP A 412 25.23 -22.33 21.35
CA ASP A 412 23.78 -22.37 21.09
C ASP A 412 23.05 -21.38 22.01
N PRO A 413 22.38 -20.33 21.44
CA PRO A 413 21.76 -19.26 22.23
C PRO A 413 20.60 -19.77 23.11
N TRP A 414 20.12 -20.99 22.85
CA TRP A 414 19.05 -21.63 23.62
C TRP A 414 19.53 -22.76 24.51
N THR A 415 20.85 -22.81 24.79
CA THR A 415 21.43 -23.79 25.70
C THR A 415 20.75 -23.73 27.08
N GLY A 416 20.22 -24.86 27.53
CA GLY A 416 19.52 -24.99 28.81
C GLY A 416 18.09 -24.46 28.84
N LEU A 417 17.54 -24.04 27.69
CA LEU A 417 16.13 -23.66 27.54
C LEU A 417 15.32 -24.76 26.81
N PRO A 418 14.01 -24.84 27.08
CA PRO A 418 13.14 -25.73 26.31
C PRO A 418 13.11 -25.29 24.86
N THR A 419 13.10 -26.24 23.94
CA THR A 419 12.90 -26.02 22.52
C THR A 419 11.81 -26.91 21.98
N ALA A 420 11.13 -26.45 20.93
CA ALA A 420 10.11 -27.19 20.19
C ALA A 420 10.49 -27.32 18.73
N SER A 421 9.82 -28.22 18.04
CA SER A 421 9.91 -28.42 16.59
C SER A 421 8.59 -28.98 16.07
N TYR A 422 8.35 -28.85 14.77
CA TYR A 422 7.26 -29.52 14.08
C TYR A 422 7.69 -29.90 12.66
N PRO A 423 7.05 -30.94 12.04
CA PRO A 423 7.38 -31.31 10.67
C PRO A 423 6.97 -30.26 9.65
N LEU A 424 7.89 -29.98 8.70
CA LEU A 424 7.55 -29.38 7.40
C LEU A 424 7.45 -30.50 6.38
N VAL A 425 6.32 -30.59 5.71
CA VAL A 425 5.99 -31.67 4.76
C VAL A 425 5.54 -31.09 3.43
N GLY A 426 5.45 -31.91 2.40
CA GLY A 426 4.83 -31.57 1.13
C GLY A 426 3.44 -32.19 0.99
N PHE A 427 2.75 -31.90 -0.12
CA PHE A 427 1.47 -32.54 -0.44
C PHE A 427 1.60 -34.03 -0.71
N SER A 428 2.80 -34.54 -1.03
CA SER A 428 3.07 -35.98 -1.19
C SER A 428 2.80 -36.76 0.11
N GLU A 429 3.10 -36.19 1.27
CA GLU A 429 2.85 -36.82 2.56
C GLU A 429 1.37 -36.77 2.92
N LEU A 430 0.67 -35.70 2.52
CA LEU A 430 -0.77 -35.57 2.73
C LEU A 430 -1.59 -36.55 1.88
N ARG A 431 -1.03 -37.10 0.81
CA ARG A 431 -1.67 -38.11 -0.04
C ARG A 431 -2.16 -39.33 0.74
N GLY A 432 -1.52 -39.65 1.88
CA GLY A 432 -1.93 -40.73 2.78
C GLY A 432 -3.05 -40.37 3.74
N TYR A 433 -3.49 -39.11 3.75
CA TYR A 433 -4.59 -38.65 4.59
C TYR A 433 -5.91 -39.29 4.13
N ASN A 434 -6.62 -39.93 5.05
CA ASN A 434 -7.88 -40.63 4.79
C ASN A 434 -9.00 -40.22 5.73
N GLY A 435 -8.88 -39.07 6.40
CA GLY A 435 -9.84 -38.59 7.38
C GLY A 435 -9.87 -39.43 8.65
N ALA A 436 -8.71 -39.92 9.11
CA ALA A 436 -8.63 -40.70 10.33
C ALA A 436 -9.19 -39.90 11.51
N PRO A 437 -9.88 -40.55 12.46
CA PRO A 437 -10.37 -39.89 13.67
C PRO A 437 -9.23 -39.20 14.43
N GLY A 438 -9.37 -37.88 14.68
CA GLY A 438 -8.37 -37.07 15.36
C GLY A 438 -7.32 -36.45 14.44
N GLU A 439 -7.49 -36.56 13.13
CA GLU A 439 -6.70 -35.81 12.12
C GLU A 439 -7.60 -34.88 11.32
N GLU A 440 -7.12 -33.68 11.04
CA GLU A 440 -7.83 -32.69 10.25
C GLU A 440 -6.91 -31.92 9.31
N VAL A 441 -7.41 -31.54 8.13
CA VAL A 441 -6.74 -30.67 7.18
C VAL A 441 -7.36 -29.28 7.28
N VAL A 442 -6.52 -28.25 7.47
CA VAL A 442 -6.94 -26.85 7.56
C VAL A 442 -6.32 -26.07 6.41
N ASP A 443 -7.15 -25.47 5.58
CA ASP A 443 -6.77 -24.53 4.53
C ASP A 443 -6.88 -23.10 5.07
N VAL A 444 -5.75 -22.38 5.12
CA VAL A 444 -5.68 -21.01 5.66
C VAL A 444 -5.58 -19.92 4.58
N ARG A 445 -5.97 -20.27 3.35
CA ARG A 445 -6.02 -19.31 2.24
C ARG A 445 -7.22 -18.36 2.36
N LEU A 446 -7.20 -17.29 1.56
CA LEU A 446 -8.33 -16.38 1.46
C LEU A 446 -9.54 -17.07 0.82
N ARG A 447 -10.73 -16.46 0.97
CA ARG A 447 -11.99 -17.01 0.46
C ARG A 447 -11.98 -17.18 -1.06
N GLY A 448 -11.44 -16.21 -1.79
CA GLY A 448 -11.33 -16.29 -3.25
C GLY A 448 -10.48 -17.48 -3.68
N GLU A 449 -9.30 -17.68 -3.06
CA GLU A 449 -8.42 -18.81 -3.34
C GLU A 449 -9.05 -20.18 -3.02
N TRP A 450 -9.87 -20.23 -1.97
CA TRP A 450 -10.63 -21.43 -1.60
C TRP A 450 -11.69 -21.76 -2.67
N ASN A 451 -12.46 -20.76 -3.08
CA ASN A 451 -13.53 -20.94 -4.08
C ASN A 451 -12.99 -21.39 -5.44
N ASP A 452 -11.77 -20.92 -5.83
CA ASP A 452 -11.10 -21.33 -7.06
C ASP A 452 -10.68 -22.81 -7.06
N GLY A 453 -10.50 -23.42 -5.86
CA GLY A 453 -10.24 -24.84 -5.71
C GLY A 453 -9.57 -25.19 -4.39
N HIS A 454 -10.09 -26.22 -3.70
CA HIS A 454 -9.61 -26.66 -2.39
C HIS A 454 -9.60 -28.18 -2.26
N LEU A 455 -8.90 -28.71 -1.24
CA LEU A 455 -8.86 -30.14 -0.95
C LEU A 455 -10.21 -30.61 -0.38
N PRO A 456 -10.81 -31.68 -0.92
CA PRO A 456 -12.06 -32.23 -0.38
C PRO A 456 -11.95 -32.58 1.10
N GLY A 457 -12.92 -32.09 1.89
CA GLY A 457 -12.97 -32.34 3.34
C GLY A 457 -12.01 -31.50 4.17
N ALA A 458 -11.24 -30.61 3.59
CA ALA A 458 -10.47 -29.62 4.34
C ALA A 458 -11.40 -28.62 5.04
N ARG A 459 -11.01 -28.17 6.23
CA ARG A 459 -11.68 -27.08 6.93
C ARG A 459 -11.11 -25.75 6.46
N HIS A 460 -11.95 -24.86 5.98
CA HIS A 460 -11.53 -23.50 5.60
C HIS A 460 -11.55 -22.57 6.81
N ILE A 461 -10.39 -22.14 7.24
CA ILE A 461 -10.20 -21.08 8.24
C ILE A 461 -9.11 -20.14 7.73
N PRO A 462 -9.46 -19.05 7.05
CA PRO A 462 -8.48 -18.07 6.60
C PRO A 462 -7.54 -17.66 7.73
N LEU A 463 -6.25 -17.46 7.43
CA LEU A 463 -5.23 -17.16 8.45
C LEU A 463 -5.64 -16.01 9.39
N HIS A 464 -6.27 -14.97 8.85
CA HIS A 464 -6.69 -13.81 9.64
C HIS A 464 -7.87 -14.08 10.58
N GLU A 465 -8.63 -15.15 10.36
CA GLU A 465 -9.71 -15.60 11.24
C GLU A 465 -9.23 -16.63 12.27
N LEU A 466 -8.08 -17.28 12.00
CA LEU A 466 -7.60 -18.39 12.82
C LEU A 466 -7.46 -18.05 14.31
N PRO A 467 -6.93 -16.89 14.73
CA PRO A 467 -6.84 -16.57 16.17
C PRO A 467 -8.20 -16.57 16.88
N ASP A 468 -9.25 -16.08 16.19
CA ASP A 468 -10.61 -15.99 16.75
C ASP A 468 -11.37 -17.32 16.64
N ARG A 469 -10.91 -18.24 15.78
CA ARG A 469 -11.55 -19.54 15.47
C ARG A 469 -10.70 -20.76 15.83
N ILE A 470 -9.65 -20.55 16.63
CA ILE A 470 -8.67 -21.60 16.95
C ILE A 470 -9.29 -22.80 17.67
N ASP A 471 -10.38 -22.57 18.42
CA ASP A 471 -11.13 -23.61 19.13
C ASP A 471 -11.99 -24.48 18.21
N GLU A 472 -12.24 -24.06 16.97
CA GLU A 472 -12.89 -24.88 15.95
C GLU A 472 -11.98 -26.01 15.44
N VAL A 473 -10.65 -25.85 15.61
CA VAL A 473 -9.68 -26.88 15.26
C VAL A 473 -9.57 -27.86 16.40
N PRO A 474 -9.97 -29.13 16.22
CA PRO A 474 -10.01 -30.12 17.31
C PRO A 474 -8.62 -30.44 17.87
N PRO A 475 -8.53 -30.92 19.10
CA PRO A 475 -7.29 -31.48 19.61
C PRO A 475 -6.92 -32.74 18.80
N GLY A 476 -5.66 -32.84 18.39
CA GLY A 476 -5.16 -33.93 17.55
C GLY A 476 -4.18 -33.45 16.52
N ARG A 477 -3.96 -34.29 15.50
CA ARG A 477 -3.05 -33.94 14.41
C ARG A 477 -3.73 -33.02 13.39
N VAL A 478 -3.07 -31.90 13.09
CA VAL A 478 -3.56 -30.89 12.14
C VAL A 478 -2.57 -30.73 11.01
N TRP A 479 -3.03 -31.02 9.80
CA TRP A 479 -2.32 -30.68 8.58
C TRP A 479 -2.76 -29.28 8.15
N VAL A 480 -1.84 -28.33 8.13
CA VAL A 480 -2.16 -26.95 7.75
C VAL A 480 -1.46 -26.58 6.47
N HIS A 481 -2.20 -26.09 5.47
CA HIS A 481 -1.66 -25.65 4.20
C HIS A 481 -2.17 -24.27 3.77
N CYS A 482 -1.47 -23.70 2.80
CA CYS A 482 -1.88 -22.48 2.07
C CYS A 482 -1.45 -22.59 0.62
N ALA A 483 -1.27 -21.46 -0.09
CA ALA A 483 -0.81 -21.47 -1.48
C ALA A 483 0.65 -21.92 -1.63
N ALA A 484 1.59 -21.48 -0.74
CA ALA A 484 3.03 -21.72 -0.93
C ALA A 484 3.82 -21.91 0.38
N GLY A 485 3.15 -22.15 1.52
CA GLY A 485 3.77 -22.50 2.79
C GLY A 485 3.98 -21.34 3.79
N TYR A 486 4.04 -20.07 3.38
CA TYR A 486 4.24 -18.95 4.33
C TYR A 486 3.10 -18.86 5.37
N ARG A 487 1.85 -18.68 4.92
CA ARG A 487 0.67 -18.61 5.79
C ARG A 487 0.49 -19.89 6.61
N ALA A 488 0.83 -21.04 6.02
CA ALA A 488 0.80 -22.33 6.73
C ALA A 488 1.81 -22.37 7.88
N ALA A 489 3.00 -21.81 7.73
CA ALA A 489 4.00 -21.72 8.81
C ALA A 489 3.53 -20.82 9.95
N VAL A 490 2.95 -19.66 9.63
CA VAL A 490 2.33 -18.75 10.60
C VAL A 490 1.21 -19.47 11.35
N ALA A 491 0.26 -20.07 10.63
CA ALA A 491 -0.87 -20.82 11.21
C ALA A 491 -0.40 -22.01 12.06
N GLY A 492 0.60 -22.76 11.57
CA GLY A 492 1.19 -23.87 12.30
C GLY A 492 1.77 -23.44 13.64
N SER A 493 2.45 -22.30 13.69
CA SER A 493 2.99 -21.76 14.95
C SER A 493 1.88 -21.32 15.93
N LEU A 494 0.78 -20.74 15.43
CA LEU A 494 -0.40 -20.39 16.24
C LEU A 494 -1.09 -21.64 16.79
N LEU A 495 -1.29 -22.65 15.97
CA LEU A 495 -1.88 -23.94 16.36
C LEU A 495 -1.01 -24.70 17.36
N ALA A 496 0.32 -24.74 17.14
CA ALA A 496 1.28 -25.32 18.08
C ALA A 496 1.26 -24.60 19.44
N ARG A 497 1.22 -23.26 19.44
CA ARG A 497 1.05 -22.45 20.66
C ARG A 497 -0.26 -22.77 21.39
N ALA A 498 -1.31 -23.14 20.67
CA ALA A 498 -2.59 -23.59 21.20
C ALA A 498 -2.61 -25.10 21.56
N GLY A 499 -1.46 -25.79 21.50
CA GLY A 499 -1.31 -27.18 21.91
C GLY A 499 -1.78 -28.21 20.89
N ARG A 500 -1.87 -27.87 19.60
CA ARG A 500 -2.18 -28.81 18.51
C ARG A 500 -0.90 -29.55 18.05
N ASP A 501 -1.02 -30.82 17.62
CA ASP A 501 0.05 -31.57 16.94
C ASP A 501 0.03 -31.21 15.46
N VAL A 502 0.95 -30.33 15.02
CA VAL A 502 0.90 -29.73 13.69
C VAL A 502 1.84 -30.40 12.70
N MET A 503 1.33 -30.55 11.47
CA MET A 503 2.06 -30.91 10.26
C MET A 503 1.92 -29.74 9.27
N VAL A 504 2.99 -28.96 9.04
CA VAL A 504 2.93 -27.77 8.21
C VAL A 504 3.30 -28.13 6.76
N VAL A 505 2.35 -27.98 5.84
CA VAL A 505 2.58 -28.19 4.41
C VAL A 505 3.25 -26.95 3.83
N SER A 506 4.55 -27.06 3.54
CA SER A 506 5.38 -26.01 2.97
C SER A 506 5.70 -26.31 1.50
N ASP A 507 4.65 -26.31 0.68
CA ASP A 507 4.68 -26.73 -0.72
C ASP A 507 3.67 -25.91 -1.54
N PRO A 508 3.93 -25.54 -2.80
CA PRO A 508 2.93 -24.92 -3.66
C PRO A 508 1.68 -25.79 -3.85
N ILE A 509 0.48 -25.20 -3.80
CA ILE A 509 -0.78 -25.96 -3.88
C ILE A 509 -0.95 -26.66 -5.23
N GLU A 510 -0.33 -26.15 -6.28
CA GLU A 510 -0.29 -26.77 -7.60
C GLU A 510 0.32 -28.18 -7.55
N ASN A 511 1.23 -28.42 -6.61
CA ASN A 511 1.84 -29.73 -6.40
C ASN A 511 0.87 -30.75 -5.80
N ALA A 512 -0.25 -30.31 -5.18
CA ALA A 512 -1.30 -31.22 -4.73
C ALA A 512 -1.83 -32.08 -5.90
N ILE A 513 -2.15 -31.42 -7.03
CA ILE A 513 -2.62 -32.09 -8.25
C ILE A 513 -1.54 -33.05 -8.77
N ALA A 514 -0.27 -32.60 -8.82
CA ALA A 514 0.85 -33.43 -9.28
C ALA A 514 1.06 -34.66 -8.38
N CYS A 515 0.71 -34.56 -7.09
CA CYS A 515 0.72 -35.67 -6.14
C CYS A 515 -0.52 -36.58 -6.24
N GLY A 516 -1.50 -36.26 -7.09
CA GLY A 516 -2.73 -37.04 -7.29
C GLY A 516 -3.81 -36.72 -6.25
N LEU A 517 -3.76 -35.56 -5.60
CA LEU A 517 -4.86 -35.01 -4.81
C LEU A 517 -5.80 -34.25 -5.75
N GLU A 518 -7.10 -34.38 -5.53
CA GLU A 518 -8.12 -33.65 -6.29
C GLU A 518 -8.38 -32.30 -5.63
N LEU A 519 -8.61 -31.26 -6.42
CA LEU A 519 -9.15 -29.99 -5.95
C LEU A 519 -10.58 -29.86 -6.46
N VAL A 520 -11.49 -29.47 -5.56
CA VAL A 520 -12.90 -29.19 -5.87
C VAL A 520 -13.15 -27.69 -5.72
N ALA A 521 -14.04 -27.13 -6.54
CA ALA A 521 -14.50 -25.75 -6.41
C ALA A 521 -15.90 -25.73 -5.79
N ASP A 522 -16.22 -24.68 -5.02
CA ASP A 522 -17.56 -24.45 -4.45
C ASP A 522 -18.53 -23.87 -5.49
#